data_553fde6535d9ad46466531eef2d9931f
#
_entry.id   553fde6535d9ad46466531eef2d9931f
#
_cell.length_a   1.000
_cell.length_b   1.000
_cell.length_c   1.000
_cell.angle_alpha   90.00
_cell.angle_beta   90.00
_cell.angle_gamma   90.00
#
_symmetry.space_group_name_H-M   'P 1'
#
loop_
_entity.id
_entity.type
_entity.pdbx_description
1 polymer ?
#
loop_
_entity_poly.entity_id
_entity_poly.type
_entity_poly.pdbx_seq_one_letter_code
_entity_poly.pdbx_strand_id
1 'polypeptide(L)'
;MLIFRTLILFFISNFALAQANDGFWIMEKNSDQRKVADETVDILMVIKNKKGDKRERKITLTTLTNDEDLQKSLISFSSPKNVKGTGLLTYENLDSEDDQWLYLPALKRTRRISAADQTDNFMGTDFTFEDLSTENLKDFEYKIISKESIDGIEVYQIEAIPANEKAKKESGYARRVLWIGHSDFVIRKVEFYDSKSQLIKMLSAKDIREVAPGVWRAKEVTMKDLKTQHSTTLLYKQFLVNKGLSENQFTMRSLERGL
;
A
#
# COMPACT_ATOMS: atom_id res chain seq x y z
N MET A 1 54.74 -26.25 -11.26
CA MET A 1 53.34 -26.68 -11.42
C MET A 1 52.62 -26.31 -10.14
N LEU A 2 52.11 -25.12 -10.03
CA LEU A 2 51.20 -24.64 -8.97
C LEU A 2 50.88 -23.17 -9.19
N ILE A 3 49.88 -22.84 -9.93
CA ILE A 3 49.15 -21.55 -9.86
C ILE A 3 47.90 -21.75 -10.72
N PHE A 4 46.78 -22.15 -10.08
CA PHE A 4 45.42 -21.98 -10.64
C PHE A 4 44.38 -22.51 -9.62
N ARG A 5 44.17 -21.78 -8.52
CA ARG A 5 43.02 -22.07 -7.64
C ARG A 5 42.67 -20.91 -6.68
N THR A 6 42.53 -19.69 -7.14
CA THR A 6 42.07 -18.63 -6.20
C THR A 6 41.25 -17.52 -6.87
N LEU A 7 40.50 -17.78 -7.96
CA LEU A 7 39.75 -16.73 -8.64
C LEU A 7 38.23 -16.94 -8.76
N ILE A 8 37.66 -17.94 -8.10
CA ILE A 8 36.21 -18.25 -8.30
C ILE A 8 35.33 -17.78 -7.13
N LEU A 9 35.89 -17.49 -5.96
CA LEU A 9 35.09 -17.14 -4.76
C LEU A 9 34.72 -15.65 -4.66
N PHE A 10 35.34 -14.75 -5.43
CA PHE A 10 35.06 -13.30 -5.35
C PHE A 10 33.90 -12.81 -6.22
N PHE A 11 33.47 -13.59 -7.20
CA PHE A 11 32.39 -13.18 -8.12
C PHE A 11 30.98 -13.43 -7.57
N ILE A 12 30.81 -14.40 -6.66
CA ILE A 12 29.47 -14.78 -6.16
C ILE A 12 28.98 -13.79 -5.12
N SER A 13 29.89 -13.22 -4.30
CA SER A 13 29.51 -12.26 -3.26
C SER A 13 29.08 -10.88 -3.82
N ASN A 14 29.70 -10.42 -4.91
CA ASN A 14 29.35 -9.17 -5.54
C ASN A 14 28.01 -9.22 -6.31
N PHE A 15 27.64 -10.39 -6.85
CA PHE A 15 26.40 -10.56 -7.58
C PHE A 15 25.18 -10.56 -6.61
N ALA A 16 25.33 -11.19 -5.45
CA ALA A 16 24.27 -11.22 -4.44
C ALA A 16 24.01 -9.85 -3.78
N LEU A 17 25.07 -9.07 -3.53
CA LEU A 17 24.98 -7.70 -3.01
C LEU A 17 24.39 -6.72 -4.02
N ALA A 18 24.78 -6.81 -5.32
CA ALA A 18 24.22 -6.00 -6.38
C ALA A 18 22.71 -6.29 -6.57
N GLN A 19 22.31 -7.56 -6.50
CA GLN A 19 20.90 -7.97 -6.67
C GLN A 19 20.02 -7.54 -5.50
N ALA A 20 20.54 -7.47 -4.27
CA ALA A 20 19.82 -6.95 -3.10
C ALA A 20 19.58 -5.45 -3.20
N ASN A 21 20.56 -4.68 -3.69
CA ASN A 21 20.43 -3.24 -3.91
C ASN A 21 19.42 -2.90 -5.02
N ASP A 22 19.30 -3.73 -6.04
CA ASP A 22 18.36 -3.52 -7.16
C ASP A 22 16.89 -3.63 -6.71
N GLY A 23 16.56 -4.54 -5.80
CA GLY A 23 15.21 -4.70 -5.28
C GLY A 23 14.75 -3.49 -4.46
N PHE A 24 15.59 -2.99 -3.57
CA PHE A 24 15.32 -1.80 -2.77
C PHE A 24 15.15 -0.56 -3.67
N TRP A 25 16.03 -0.38 -4.64
CA TRP A 25 15.94 0.73 -5.61
C TRP A 25 14.60 0.72 -6.38
N ILE A 26 14.10 -0.45 -6.79
CA ILE A 26 12.80 -0.53 -7.48
C ILE A 26 11.67 -0.11 -6.54
N MET A 27 11.73 -0.49 -5.26
CA MET A 27 10.75 -0.07 -4.27
C MET A 27 10.81 1.43 -3.97
N GLU A 28 12.02 2.02 -3.92
CA GLU A 28 12.16 3.48 -3.85
C GLU A 28 11.50 4.16 -5.06
N LYS A 29 11.74 3.68 -6.29
CA LYS A 29 11.09 4.21 -7.49
C LYS A 29 9.56 4.07 -7.45
N ASN A 30 9.05 2.95 -6.92
CA ASN A 30 7.62 2.79 -6.70
C ASN A 30 7.09 3.79 -5.67
N SER A 31 7.82 4.05 -4.59
CA SER A 31 7.45 5.05 -3.59
C SER A 31 7.45 6.45 -4.19
N ASP A 32 8.54 6.85 -4.85
CA ASP A 32 8.68 8.17 -5.48
C ASP A 32 7.59 8.44 -6.51
N GLN A 33 7.27 7.45 -7.35
CA GLN A 33 6.24 7.56 -8.38
C GLN A 33 4.85 7.84 -7.78
N ARG A 34 4.59 7.43 -6.55
CA ARG A 34 3.31 7.68 -5.86
C ARG A 34 3.21 9.07 -5.26
N LYS A 35 4.33 9.73 -4.99
CA LYS A 35 4.38 11.04 -4.35
C LYS A 35 3.97 12.15 -5.30
N VAL A 36 3.07 12.98 -4.84
CA VAL A 36 2.62 14.24 -5.46
C VAL A 36 2.42 15.25 -4.35
N ALA A 37 2.48 16.57 -4.66
CA ALA A 37 2.29 17.58 -3.63
C ALA A 37 0.94 17.42 -2.93
N ASP A 38 -0.12 17.19 -3.69
CA ASP A 38 -1.43 16.84 -3.15
C ASP A 38 -2.26 16.03 -4.14
N GLU A 39 -3.19 15.23 -3.63
CA GLU A 39 -4.15 14.47 -4.43
C GLU A 39 -5.49 14.35 -3.71
N THR A 40 -6.58 14.50 -4.46
CA THR A 40 -7.91 14.10 -4.02
C THR A 40 -8.50 13.13 -5.02
N VAL A 41 -9.05 12.02 -4.54
CA VAL A 41 -9.67 11.01 -5.41
C VAL A 41 -10.95 10.46 -4.82
N ASP A 42 -12.00 10.44 -5.64
CA ASP A 42 -13.26 9.80 -5.31
C ASP A 42 -13.21 8.32 -5.67
N ILE A 43 -13.64 7.46 -4.74
CA ILE A 43 -13.54 6.03 -4.85
C ILE A 43 -14.92 5.39 -4.57
N LEU A 44 -15.36 4.52 -5.48
CA LEU A 44 -16.41 3.57 -5.20
C LEU A 44 -15.77 2.28 -4.69
N MET A 45 -16.01 1.97 -3.42
CA MET A 45 -15.57 0.73 -2.77
C MET A 45 -16.69 -0.31 -2.86
N VAL A 46 -16.40 -1.48 -3.41
CA VAL A 46 -17.34 -2.60 -3.54
C VAL A 46 -16.81 -3.78 -2.73
N ILE A 47 -17.51 -4.15 -1.67
CA ILE A 47 -17.17 -5.30 -0.81
C ILE A 47 -18.07 -6.45 -1.21
N LYS A 48 -17.47 -7.60 -1.58
CA LYS A 48 -18.19 -8.80 -2.02
C LYS A 48 -17.89 -9.96 -1.06
N ASN A 49 -18.93 -10.60 -0.55
CA ASN A 49 -18.79 -11.79 0.28
C ASN A 49 -18.71 -13.08 -0.55
N LYS A 50 -18.46 -14.22 0.12
CA LYS A 50 -18.39 -15.57 -0.50
C LYS A 50 -19.64 -15.94 -1.30
N LYS A 51 -20.83 -15.45 -0.90
CA LYS A 51 -22.10 -15.74 -1.59
C LYS A 51 -22.33 -14.86 -2.82
N GLY A 52 -21.49 -13.84 -3.03
CA GLY A 52 -21.61 -12.89 -4.11
C GLY A 52 -22.39 -11.62 -3.76
N ASP A 53 -22.91 -11.50 -2.53
CA ASP A 53 -23.61 -10.29 -2.08
C ASP A 53 -22.64 -9.12 -2.05
N LYS A 54 -23.09 -7.97 -2.53
CA LYS A 54 -22.28 -6.75 -2.63
C LYS A 54 -22.75 -5.67 -1.67
N ARG A 55 -21.80 -4.95 -1.10
CA ARG A 55 -22.03 -3.70 -0.37
C ARG A 55 -21.17 -2.62 -0.98
N GLU A 56 -21.76 -1.48 -1.26
CA GLU A 56 -21.06 -0.35 -1.87
C GLU A 56 -20.88 0.79 -0.87
N ARG A 57 -19.75 1.47 -0.95
CA ARG A 57 -19.45 2.67 -0.17
C ARG A 57 -18.80 3.70 -1.07
N LYS A 58 -19.15 4.95 -0.87
CA LYS A 58 -18.44 6.06 -1.51
C LYS A 58 -17.51 6.67 -0.48
N ILE A 59 -16.26 6.79 -0.87
CA ILE A 59 -15.21 7.39 -0.06
C ILE A 59 -14.44 8.42 -0.89
N THR A 60 -13.89 9.41 -0.23
CA THR A 60 -12.91 10.33 -0.80
C THR A 60 -11.59 10.10 -0.04
N LEU A 61 -10.52 9.88 -0.77
CA LEU A 61 -9.14 9.88 -0.25
C LEU A 61 -8.50 11.21 -0.63
N THR A 62 -7.95 11.89 0.36
CA THR A 62 -7.19 13.12 0.19
C THR A 62 -5.81 12.91 0.76
N THR A 63 -4.76 13.26 0.03
CA THR A 63 -3.35 13.17 0.47
C THR A 63 -2.64 14.51 0.28
N LEU A 64 -1.68 14.78 1.14
CA LEU A 64 -0.79 15.94 1.08
C LEU A 64 0.63 15.47 1.45
N THR A 65 1.61 15.82 0.63
CA THR A 65 3.04 15.61 0.95
C THR A 65 3.60 16.94 1.46
N ASN A 66 4.26 16.91 2.60
CA ASN A 66 4.90 18.08 3.19
C ASN A 66 6.31 18.31 2.63
N ASP A 67 6.99 19.38 3.09
CA ASP A 67 8.36 19.73 2.65
C ASP A 67 9.43 18.71 3.09
N GLU A 68 9.12 17.83 4.05
CA GLU A 68 9.99 16.73 4.50
C GLU A 68 9.72 15.43 3.73
N ASP A 69 8.89 15.49 2.69
CA ASP A 69 8.49 14.37 1.84
C ASP A 69 7.63 13.30 2.56
N LEU A 70 7.00 13.69 3.68
CA LEU A 70 6.09 12.86 4.46
C LEU A 70 4.63 13.14 4.08
N GLN A 71 3.83 12.08 4.02
CA GLN A 71 2.44 12.17 3.61
C GLN A 71 1.47 12.27 4.80
N LYS A 72 0.46 13.09 4.65
CA LYS A 72 -0.76 13.06 5.45
C LYS A 72 -1.90 12.59 4.57
N SER A 73 -2.73 11.69 5.04
CA SER A 73 -3.90 11.23 4.31
C SER A 73 -5.17 11.24 5.14
N LEU A 74 -6.30 11.51 4.48
CA LEU A 74 -7.62 11.47 5.08
C LEU A 74 -8.57 10.71 4.17
N ILE A 75 -9.08 9.58 4.66
CA ILE A 75 -10.16 8.81 4.04
C ILE A 75 -11.46 9.25 4.70
N SER A 76 -12.46 9.67 3.90
CA SER A 76 -13.77 10.08 4.39
C SER A 76 -14.88 9.29 3.71
N PHE A 77 -15.82 8.73 4.48
CA PHE A 77 -16.98 8.01 3.96
C PHE A 77 -18.16 8.96 3.75
N SER A 78 -18.65 9.06 2.53
CA SER A 78 -19.82 9.85 2.17
C SER A 78 -21.12 9.04 2.07
N SER A 79 -21.04 7.72 1.87
CA SER A 79 -22.20 6.82 1.75
C SER A 79 -21.79 5.36 2.02
N PRO A 80 -22.74 4.49 2.43
CA PRO A 80 -24.14 4.74 2.80
C PRO A 80 -24.29 5.38 4.20
N LYS A 81 -25.53 5.68 4.59
CA LYS A 81 -25.87 6.42 5.83
C LYS A 81 -25.23 5.83 7.10
N ASN A 82 -25.13 4.51 7.19
CA ASN A 82 -24.61 3.80 8.38
C ASN A 82 -23.08 3.96 8.56
N VAL A 83 -22.34 4.37 7.54
CA VAL A 83 -20.89 4.65 7.63
C VAL A 83 -20.53 6.10 7.28
N LYS A 84 -21.52 6.89 6.83
CA LYS A 84 -21.30 8.29 6.47
C LYS A 84 -20.69 9.07 7.63
N GLY A 85 -19.64 9.86 7.33
CA GLY A 85 -18.88 10.63 8.31
C GLY A 85 -17.81 9.83 9.06
N THR A 86 -17.69 8.51 8.82
CA THR A 86 -16.51 7.78 9.27
C THR A 86 -15.28 8.32 8.54
N GLY A 87 -14.17 8.47 9.25
CA GLY A 87 -12.92 8.92 8.66
C GLY A 87 -11.71 8.20 9.25
N LEU A 88 -10.66 8.05 8.44
CA LEU A 88 -9.33 7.60 8.87
C LEU A 88 -8.33 8.68 8.49
N LEU A 89 -7.66 9.25 9.49
CA LEU A 89 -6.57 10.20 9.32
C LEU A 89 -5.26 9.47 9.57
N THR A 90 -4.31 9.60 8.66
CA THR A 90 -2.97 9.01 8.76
C THR A 90 -1.92 10.10 8.62
N TYR A 91 -0.91 10.07 9.49
CA TYR A 91 0.32 10.85 9.36
C TYR A 91 1.48 9.89 9.20
N GLU A 92 2.20 10.02 8.10
CA GLU A 92 3.45 9.32 7.88
C GLU A 92 4.53 9.87 8.82
N ASN A 93 5.32 8.98 9.39
CA ASN A 93 6.46 9.29 10.25
C ASN A 93 7.75 8.68 9.65
N LEU A 94 8.86 9.42 9.71
CA LEU A 94 10.13 9.01 9.09
C LEU A 94 10.77 7.78 9.75
N ASP A 95 10.80 7.74 11.08
CA ASP A 95 11.57 6.74 11.86
C ASP A 95 10.68 5.91 12.81
N SER A 96 9.36 5.99 12.64
CA SER A 96 8.38 5.25 13.43
C SER A 96 7.20 4.84 12.56
N GLU A 97 6.30 4.04 13.14
CA GLU A 97 5.04 3.72 12.50
C GLU A 97 4.20 4.97 12.27
N ASP A 98 3.37 4.90 11.23
CA ASP A 98 2.38 5.93 10.94
C ASP A 98 1.42 6.12 12.12
N ASP A 99 1.06 7.35 12.38
CA ASP A 99 -0.02 7.66 13.30
C ASP A 99 -1.36 7.60 12.58
N GLN A 100 -2.25 6.72 13.03
CA GLN A 100 -3.58 6.55 12.45
C GLN A 100 -4.67 6.79 13.49
N TRP A 101 -5.71 7.57 13.11
CA TRP A 101 -6.88 7.84 13.93
C TRP A 101 -8.17 7.55 13.15
N LEU A 102 -9.00 6.66 13.71
CA LEU A 102 -10.30 6.31 13.17
C LEU A 102 -11.39 7.06 13.93
N TYR A 103 -12.19 7.86 13.23
CA TYR A 103 -13.41 8.47 13.76
C TYR A 103 -14.63 7.67 13.38
N LEU A 104 -15.47 7.37 14.38
CA LEU A 104 -16.74 6.66 14.23
C LEU A 104 -17.89 7.58 14.65
N PRO A 105 -18.64 8.20 13.74
CA PRO A 105 -19.69 9.18 14.07
C PRO A 105 -20.83 8.57 14.89
N ALA A 106 -21.15 7.29 14.70
CA ALA A 106 -22.15 6.59 15.52
C ALA A 106 -21.80 6.55 17.01
N LEU A 107 -20.51 6.57 17.35
CA LEU A 107 -19.99 6.57 18.71
C LEU A 107 -19.52 7.97 19.14
N LYS A 108 -19.50 8.94 18.23
CA LYS A 108 -18.92 10.29 18.43
C LYS A 108 -17.52 10.21 19.06
N ARG A 109 -16.71 9.27 18.57
CA ARG A 109 -15.41 8.94 19.20
C ARG A 109 -14.33 8.76 18.14
N THR A 110 -13.19 9.38 18.42
CA THR A 110 -11.93 9.13 17.71
C THR A 110 -11.09 8.13 18.49
N ARG A 111 -10.54 7.15 17.82
CA ARG A 111 -9.63 6.13 18.36
C ARG A 111 -8.32 6.15 17.58
N ARG A 112 -7.19 6.23 18.27
CA ARG A 112 -5.88 5.96 17.68
C ARG A 112 -5.75 4.46 17.42
N ILE A 113 -5.25 4.09 16.26
CA ILE A 113 -4.94 2.71 15.91
C ILE A 113 -3.60 2.37 16.56
N SER A 114 -3.56 1.33 17.38
CA SER A 114 -2.32 0.85 17.98
C SER A 114 -1.58 -0.09 17.04
N ALA A 115 -0.28 -0.34 17.27
CA ALA A 115 0.49 -1.32 16.51
C ALA A 115 -0.18 -2.71 16.49
N ALA A 116 -0.78 -3.13 17.59
CA ALA A 116 -1.52 -4.40 17.65
C ALA A 116 -2.79 -4.43 16.81
N ASP A 117 -3.42 -3.27 16.55
CA ASP A 117 -4.64 -3.15 15.74
C ASP A 117 -4.34 -3.01 14.24
N GLN A 118 -3.09 -2.78 13.84
CA GLN A 118 -2.73 -2.52 12.43
C GLN A 118 -3.07 -3.70 11.51
N THR A 119 -3.02 -4.91 12.02
CA THR A 119 -3.37 -6.13 11.28
C THR A 119 -4.88 -6.39 11.20
N ASP A 120 -5.70 -5.59 11.88
CA ASP A 120 -7.16 -5.69 11.82
C ASP A 120 -7.70 -5.16 10.48
N ASN A 121 -8.81 -5.75 10.03
CA ASN A 121 -9.47 -5.33 8.80
C ASN A 121 -10.13 -3.95 8.97
N PHE A 122 -9.78 -3.02 8.09
CA PHE A 122 -10.37 -1.68 8.04
C PHE A 122 -11.85 -1.73 7.69
N MET A 123 -12.71 -1.33 8.61
CA MET A 123 -14.16 -1.17 8.40
C MET A 123 -14.86 -2.38 7.74
N GLY A 124 -14.37 -3.59 7.98
CA GLY A 124 -14.90 -4.83 7.40
C GLY A 124 -14.66 -4.96 5.90
N THR A 125 -13.59 -4.39 5.40
CA THR A 125 -12.97 -4.62 4.08
C THR A 125 -11.94 -5.74 4.16
N ASP A 126 -11.32 -6.09 3.05
CA ASP A 126 -10.20 -7.03 3.01
C ASP A 126 -8.83 -6.34 3.14
N PHE A 127 -8.83 -5.00 3.21
CA PHE A 127 -7.66 -4.21 3.56
C PHE A 127 -7.53 -4.10 5.08
N THR A 128 -6.32 -4.22 5.60
CA THR A 128 -5.98 -3.95 7.00
C THR A 128 -5.62 -2.47 7.18
N PHE A 129 -5.46 -2.01 8.41
CA PHE A 129 -4.89 -0.67 8.67
C PHE A 129 -3.43 -0.59 8.19
N GLU A 130 -2.66 -1.69 8.28
CA GLU A 130 -1.31 -1.81 7.71
C GLU A 130 -1.32 -1.58 6.18
N ASP A 131 -2.29 -2.16 5.45
CA ASP A 131 -2.43 -1.98 3.99
C ASP A 131 -2.75 -0.52 3.58
N LEU A 132 -3.20 0.32 4.52
CA LEU A 132 -3.55 1.73 4.33
C LEU A 132 -2.48 2.70 4.87
N SER A 133 -1.41 2.19 5.46
CA SER A 133 -0.25 2.95 5.92
C SER A 133 0.77 3.14 4.80
N THR A 134 1.67 4.11 4.97
CA THR A 134 2.86 4.22 4.12
C THR A 134 3.89 3.19 4.59
N GLU A 135 4.42 2.41 3.67
CA GLU A 135 5.44 1.44 4.00
C GLU A 135 6.79 2.10 4.25
N ASN A 136 7.36 1.91 5.43
CA ASN A 136 8.76 2.22 5.66
C ASN A 136 9.64 1.17 4.96
N LEU A 137 10.25 1.54 3.85
CA LEU A 137 11.04 0.62 3.03
C LEU A 137 12.21 -0.01 3.81
N LYS A 138 12.75 0.65 4.83
CA LYS A 138 13.87 0.15 5.65
C LYS A 138 13.46 -1.02 6.56
N ASP A 139 12.17 -1.23 6.78
CA ASP A 139 11.66 -2.34 7.59
C ASP A 139 11.57 -3.67 6.82
N PHE A 140 11.94 -3.67 5.53
CA PHE A 140 11.89 -4.85 4.67
C PHE A 140 13.19 -5.07 3.90
N GLU A 141 13.50 -6.34 3.67
CA GLU A 141 14.49 -6.78 2.70
C GLU A 141 13.81 -7.08 1.37
N TYR A 142 14.35 -6.56 0.27
CA TYR A 142 13.79 -6.71 -1.06
C TYR A 142 14.73 -7.47 -1.98
N LYS A 143 14.20 -8.49 -2.66
CA LYS A 143 14.95 -9.31 -3.61
C LYS A 143 14.19 -9.45 -4.92
N ILE A 144 14.83 -9.15 -6.04
CA ILE A 144 14.31 -9.50 -7.36
C ILE A 144 14.40 -11.02 -7.51
N ILE A 145 13.26 -11.70 -7.68
CA ILE A 145 13.21 -13.16 -7.86
C ILE A 145 13.00 -13.56 -9.31
N SER A 146 12.34 -12.73 -10.11
CA SER A 146 12.27 -12.93 -11.57
C SER A 146 11.92 -11.63 -12.30
N LYS A 147 11.96 -11.71 -13.63
CA LYS A 147 11.37 -10.74 -14.56
C LYS A 147 10.39 -11.50 -15.42
N GLU A 148 9.17 -10.98 -15.50
CA GLU A 148 8.05 -11.64 -16.17
C GLU A 148 7.31 -10.64 -17.07
N SER A 149 6.25 -11.12 -17.72
CA SER A 149 5.29 -10.25 -18.43
C SER A 149 3.89 -10.54 -17.94
N ILE A 150 3.15 -9.48 -17.55
CA ILE A 150 1.73 -9.52 -17.21
C ILE A 150 0.99 -8.66 -18.24
N ASP A 151 0.05 -9.27 -18.97
CA ASP A 151 -0.75 -8.60 -20.02
C ASP A 151 0.12 -7.84 -21.04
N GLY A 152 1.29 -8.39 -21.39
CA GLY A 152 2.24 -7.79 -22.32
C GLY A 152 3.14 -6.68 -21.75
N ILE A 153 3.06 -6.42 -20.46
CA ILE A 153 3.88 -5.44 -19.73
C ILE A 153 5.00 -6.18 -19.00
N GLU A 154 6.24 -5.78 -19.22
CA GLU A 154 7.38 -6.28 -18.45
C GLU A 154 7.29 -5.83 -16.99
N VAL A 155 7.49 -6.76 -16.05
CA VAL A 155 7.42 -6.52 -14.61
C VAL A 155 8.61 -7.15 -13.89
N TYR A 156 9.06 -6.49 -12.83
CA TYR A 156 9.91 -7.09 -11.83
C TYR A 156 9.04 -7.87 -10.84
N GLN A 157 9.42 -9.09 -10.53
CA GLN A 157 8.85 -9.83 -9.41
C GLN A 157 9.78 -9.67 -8.21
N ILE A 158 9.29 -9.02 -7.16
CA ILE A 158 10.08 -8.67 -5.97
C ILE A 158 9.50 -9.40 -4.76
N GLU A 159 10.36 -10.14 -4.06
CA GLU A 159 10.07 -10.65 -2.74
C GLU A 159 10.42 -9.61 -1.69
N ALA A 160 9.49 -9.34 -0.76
CA ALA A 160 9.66 -8.46 0.39
C ALA A 160 9.45 -9.25 1.68
N ILE A 161 10.44 -9.22 2.58
CA ILE A 161 10.45 -9.93 3.86
C ILE A 161 10.75 -8.92 4.96
N PRO A 162 10.01 -8.92 6.11
CA PRO A 162 10.35 -8.07 7.26
C PRO A 162 11.81 -8.24 7.70
N ALA A 163 12.58 -7.15 7.73
CA ALA A 163 14.03 -7.15 7.93
C ALA A 163 14.46 -7.35 9.39
N ASN A 164 13.58 -7.05 10.34
CA ASN A 164 13.92 -7.07 11.77
C ASN A 164 12.78 -7.66 12.61
N GLU A 165 13.05 -7.96 13.88
CA GLU A 165 12.07 -8.60 14.78
C GLU A 165 10.87 -7.69 15.07
N LYS A 166 11.04 -6.36 15.04
CA LYS A 166 9.95 -5.41 15.20
C LYS A 166 9.01 -5.53 14.01
N ALA A 167 9.49 -5.38 12.79
CA ALA A 167 8.71 -5.50 11.56
C ALA A 167 8.01 -6.88 11.44
N LYS A 168 8.69 -7.97 11.81
CA LYS A 168 8.08 -9.31 11.84
C LYS A 168 6.92 -9.44 12.80
N LYS A 169 6.97 -8.74 13.94
CA LYS A 169 5.93 -8.79 14.97
C LYS A 169 4.75 -7.91 14.64
N GLU A 170 4.98 -6.81 13.96
CA GLU A 170 4.00 -5.77 13.68
C GLU A 170 3.27 -6.00 12.36
N SER A 171 3.92 -6.63 11.37
CA SER A 171 3.27 -6.97 10.10
C SER A 171 2.36 -8.19 10.22
N GLY A 172 1.20 -8.11 9.61
CA GLY A 172 0.29 -9.25 9.42
C GLY A 172 0.78 -10.26 8.37
N TYR A 173 1.89 -9.94 7.69
CA TYR A 173 2.42 -10.72 6.58
C TYR A 173 3.87 -11.14 6.82
N ALA A 174 4.14 -12.44 6.78
CA ALA A 174 5.51 -12.93 6.92
C ALA A 174 6.35 -12.72 5.65
N ARG A 175 5.69 -12.61 4.50
CA ARG A 175 6.32 -12.40 3.20
C ARG A 175 5.30 -11.83 2.21
N ARG A 176 5.77 -10.98 1.32
CA ARG A 176 5.00 -10.50 0.15
C ARG A 176 5.80 -10.74 -1.13
N VAL A 177 5.08 -10.96 -2.23
CA VAL A 177 5.64 -10.97 -3.57
C VAL A 177 4.92 -9.91 -4.39
N LEU A 178 5.65 -8.97 -4.95
CA LEU A 178 5.13 -7.81 -5.67
C LEU A 178 5.52 -7.91 -7.15
N TRP A 179 4.59 -7.60 -8.04
CA TRP A 179 4.82 -7.44 -9.48
C TRP A 179 4.74 -5.96 -9.83
N ILE A 180 5.87 -5.38 -10.18
CA ILE A 180 6.05 -3.94 -10.40
C ILE A 180 6.46 -3.71 -11.84
N GLY A 181 5.78 -2.80 -12.53
CA GLY A 181 6.07 -2.46 -13.92
C GLY A 181 7.49 -1.92 -14.11
N HIS A 182 8.14 -2.39 -15.16
CA HIS A 182 9.52 -2.02 -15.46
C HIS A 182 9.69 -0.53 -15.82
N SER A 183 8.71 0.05 -16.50
CA SER A 183 8.79 1.43 -17.02
C SER A 183 8.07 2.49 -16.18
N ASP A 184 7.00 2.09 -15.47
CA ASP A 184 6.14 3.00 -14.71
C ASP A 184 6.24 2.81 -13.20
N PHE A 185 6.96 1.77 -12.74
CA PHE A 185 7.12 1.40 -11.33
C PHE A 185 5.80 1.24 -10.55
N VAL A 186 4.68 0.98 -11.23
CA VAL A 186 3.38 0.76 -10.59
C VAL A 186 3.22 -0.71 -10.23
N ILE A 187 2.76 -0.98 -9.00
CA ILE A 187 2.39 -2.32 -8.54
C ILE A 187 1.15 -2.78 -9.30
N ARG A 188 1.22 -3.97 -9.91
CA ARG A 188 0.13 -4.63 -10.65
C ARG A 188 -0.50 -5.76 -9.86
N LYS A 189 0.30 -6.43 -9.05
CA LYS A 189 -0.13 -7.56 -8.23
C LYS A 189 0.71 -7.63 -6.97
N VAL A 190 0.10 -8.06 -5.86
CA VAL A 190 0.80 -8.46 -4.64
C VAL A 190 0.21 -9.76 -4.13
N GLU A 191 1.04 -10.69 -3.76
CA GLU A 191 0.68 -11.89 -3.01
C GLU A 191 1.17 -11.76 -1.58
N PHE A 192 0.30 -12.08 -0.62
CA PHE A 192 0.57 -11.98 0.81
C PHE A 192 0.57 -13.35 1.44
N TYR A 193 1.63 -13.67 2.17
CA TYR A 193 1.85 -14.97 2.78
C TYR A 193 1.92 -14.88 4.30
N ASP A 194 1.32 -15.85 4.99
CA ASP A 194 1.40 -15.97 6.43
C ASP A 194 2.71 -16.68 6.89
N SER A 195 2.89 -16.81 8.21
CA SER A 195 4.07 -17.45 8.83
C SER A 195 4.24 -18.93 8.48
N LYS A 196 3.20 -19.57 7.92
CA LYS A 196 3.25 -20.95 7.40
C LYS A 196 3.50 -21.00 5.90
N SER A 197 3.88 -19.88 5.29
CA SER A 197 4.09 -19.72 3.84
C SER A 197 2.82 -20.02 3.01
N GLN A 198 1.64 -19.89 3.61
CA GLN A 198 0.39 -20.04 2.89
C GLN A 198 -0.02 -18.70 2.26
N LEU A 199 -0.39 -18.72 0.99
CA LEU A 199 -0.97 -17.55 0.32
C LEU A 199 -2.35 -17.25 0.92
N ILE A 200 -2.48 -16.09 1.55
CA ILE A 200 -3.69 -15.71 2.30
C ILE A 200 -4.50 -14.61 1.64
N LYS A 201 -3.83 -13.66 0.99
CA LYS A 201 -4.47 -12.55 0.26
C LYS A 201 -3.76 -12.29 -1.06
N MET A 202 -4.47 -11.67 -1.97
CA MET A 202 -3.93 -11.22 -3.26
C MET A 202 -4.52 -9.86 -3.62
N LEU A 203 -3.66 -8.91 -3.92
CA LEU A 203 -4.02 -7.63 -4.51
C LEU A 203 -3.77 -7.69 -6.02
N SER A 204 -4.68 -7.12 -6.79
CA SER A 204 -4.51 -6.87 -8.23
C SER A 204 -4.89 -5.43 -8.56
N ALA A 205 -4.07 -4.78 -9.39
CA ALA A 205 -4.31 -3.43 -9.91
C ALA A 205 -4.48 -3.49 -11.42
N LYS A 206 -5.50 -2.80 -11.93
CA LYS A 206 -5.88 -2.81 -13.34
C LYS A 206 -6.11 -1.39 -13.86
N ASP A 207 -6.16 -1.29 -15.20
CA ASP A 207 -6.41 -0.03 -15.89
C ASP A 207 -5.48 1.08 -15.38
N ILE A 208 -4.16 0.79 -15.45
CA ILE A 208 -3.11 1.71 -15.03
C ILE A 208 -2.96 2.79 -16.11
N ARG A 209 -3.08 4.04 -15.71
CA ARG A 209 -3.05 5.20 -16.61
C ARG A 209 -2.26 6.35 -16.01
N GLU A 210 -1.71 7.16 -16.88
CA GLU A 210 -1.18 8.46 -16.51
C GLU A 210 -2.35 9.42 -16.22
N VAL A 211 -2.43 9.92 -14.98
CA VAL A 211 -3.51 10.81 -14.51
C VAL A 211 -3.09 12.28 -14.45
N ALA A 212 -1.79 12.52 -14.42
CA ALA A 212 -1.12 13.81 -14.58
C ALA A 212 0.30 13.53 -15.14
N PRO A 213 1.03 14.50 -15.70
CA PRO A 213 2.35 14.30 -16.28
C PRO A 213 3.29 13.56 -15.31
N GLY A 214 3.73 12.35 -15.69
CA GLY A 214 4.58 11.46 -14.89
C GLY A 214 3.90 10.74 -13.73
N VAL A 215 2.60 10.95 -13.50
CA VAL A 215 1.85 10.38 -12.37
C VAL A 215 0.95 9.24 -12.85
N TRP A 216 1.32 8.03 -12.54
CA TRP A 216 0.60 6.82 -12.95
C TRP A 216 -0.25 6.28 -11.80
N ARG A 217 -1.52 5.93 -12.08
CA ARG A 217 -2.46 5.37 -11.09
C ARG A 217 -3.26 4.23 -11.69
N ALA A 218 -3.55 3.22 -10.87
CA ALA A 218 -4.54 2.21 -11.20
C ALA A 218 -5.96 2.77 -11.02
N LYS A 219 -6.85 2.49 -11.95
CA LYS A 219 -8.28 2.86 -11.86
C LYS A 219 -9.09 1.82 -11.10
N GLU A 220 -8.57 0.62 -10.94
CA GLU A 220 -9.17 -0.47 -10.18
C GLU A 220 -8.09 -1.18 -9.37
N VAL A 221 -8.35 -1.33 -8.06
CA VAL A 221 -7.53 -2.15 -7.16
C VAL A 221 -8.46 -3.10 -6.41
N THR A 222 -8.16 -4.39 -6.47
CA THR A 222 -8.94 -5.43 -5.77
C THR A 222 -8.04 -6.18 -4.80
N MET A 223 -8.42 -6.19 -3.52
CA MET A 223 -7.88 -7.10 -2.51
C MET A 223 -8.82 -8.30 -2.38
N LYS A 224 -8.29 -9.50 -2.48
CA LYS A 224 -9.03 -10.76 -2.29
C LYS A 224 -8.45 -11.52 -1.10
N ASP A 225 -9.27 -11.82 -0.12
CA ASP A 225 -8.97 -12.75 0.96
C ASP A 225 -9.30 -14.18 0.49
N LEU A 226 -8.28 -15.04 0.47
CA LEU A 226 -8.40 -16.41 -0.04
C LEU A 226 -8.96 -17.39 0.99
N LYS A 227 -8.88 -17.05 2.29
CA LYS A 227 -9.44 -17.86 3.38
C LYS A 227 -10.95 -17.69 3.47
N THR A 228 -11.41 -16.45 3.46
CA THR A 228 -12.83 -16.10 3.59
C THR A 228 -13.58 -16.09 2.26
N GLN A 229 -12.86 -16.04 1.13
CA GLN A 229 -13.40 -15.84 -0.22
C GLN A 229 -14.14 -14.50 -0.38
N HIS A 230 -13.78 -13.51 0.44
CA HIS A 230 -14.23 -12.13 0.31
C HIS A 230 -13.32 -11.36 -0.66
N SER A 231 -13.84 -10.24 -1.15
CA SER A 231 -13.02 -9.29 -1.90
C SER A 231 -13.52 -7.87 -1.74
N THR A 232 -12.58 -6.92 -1.72
CA THR A 232 -12.86 -5.49 -1.74
C THR A 232 -12.23 -4.88 -2.97
N THR A 233 -13.05 -4.26 -3.83
CA THR A 233 -12.59 -3.55 -5.02
C THR A 233 -12.74 -2.05 -4.82
N LEU A 234 -11.67 -1.31 -5.06
CA LEU A 234 -11.61 0.14 -5.10
C LEU A 234 -11.65 0.60 -6.56
N LEU A 235 -12.70 1.29 -6.95
CA LEU A 235 -12.86 1.89 -8.29
C LEU A 235 -12.60 3.39 -8.17
N TYR A 236 -11.43 3.81 -8.61
CA TYR A 236 -10.98 5.20 -8.58
C TYR A 236 -11.64 5.97 -9.73
N LYS A 237 -12.39 7.03 -9.41
CA LYS A 237 -13.23 7.74 -10.40
C LYS A 237 -12.53 8.96 -10.98
N GLN A 238 -12.16 9.90 -10.14
CA GLN A 238 -11.55 11.16 -10.54
C GLN A 238 -10.32 11.41 -9.69
N PHE A 239 -9.21 11.74 -10.32
CA PHE A 239 -7.98 12.16 -9.68
C PHE A 239 -7.82 13.66 -9.87
N LEU A 240 -7.69 14.40 -8.77
CA LEU A 240 -7.35 15.82 -8.76
C LEU A 240 -5.95 15.92 -8.14
N VAL A 241 -4.94 16.11 -8.98
CA VAL A 241 -3.53 16.10 -8.58
C VAL A 241 -3.01 17.53 -8.58
N ASN A 242 -2.23 17.90 -7.54
CA ASN A 242 -1.56 19.20 -7.39
C ASN A 242 -2.54 20.40 -7.53
N LYS A 243 -3.60 20.40 -6.71
CA LYS A 243 -4.62 21.47 -6.67
C LYS A 243 -4.42 22.46 -5.54
N GLY A 244 -3.39 22.31 -4.72
CA GLY A 244 -3.05 23.25 -3.64
C GLY A 244 -3.89 23.01 -2.38
N LEU A 245 -3.95 21.77 -1.91
CA LEU A 245 -4.61 21.44 -0.66
C LEU A 245 -3.90 22.09 0.53
N SER A 246 -4.68 22.46 1.55
CA SER A 246 -4.15 23.05 2.78
C SER A 246 -3.95 21.99 3.87
N GLU A 247 -2.89 22.10 4.64
CA GLU A 247 -2.64 21.26 5.83
C GLU A 247 -3.79 21.29 6.84
N ASN A 248 -4.54 22.37 6.90
CA ASN A 248 -5.70 22.51 7.78
C ASN A 248 -6.80 21.46 7.53
N GLN A 249 -6.78 20.78 6.37
CA GLN A 249 -7.70 19.70 6.04
C GLN A 249 -7.32 18.39 6.72
N PHE A 250 -6.07 18.26 7.18
CA PHE A 250 -5.53 17.04 7.78
C PHE A 250 -5.40 17.19 9.31
N THR A 251 -6.49 17.52 9.98
CA THR A 251 -6.52 17.71 11.44
C THR A 251 -7.56 16.80 12.09
N MET A 252 -7.43 16.56 13.41
CA MET A 252 -8.43 15.83 14.18
C MET A 252 -9.82 16.47 14.05
N ARG A 253 -9.87 17.80 13.97
CA ARG A 253 -11.12 18.52 13.77
C ARG A 253 -11.75 18.24 12.40
N SER A 254 -10.94 18.16 11.35
CA SER A 254 -11.41 17.81 10.01
C SER A 254 -11.89 16.35 9.95
N LEU A 255 -11.16 15.44 10.60
CA LEU A 255 -11.56 14.04 10.76
C LEU A 255 -12.94 13.91 11.41
N GLU A 256 -13.22 14.65 12.48
CA GLU A 256 -14.47 14.56 13.24
C GLU A 256 -15.67 15.26 12.58
N ARG A 257 -15.41 16.26 11.75
CA ARG A 257 -16.48 16.97 11.05
C ARG A 257 -16.97 16.28 9.78
N GLY A 258 -16.14 15.41 9.22
CA GLY A 258 -16.26 14.93 7.84
C GLY A 258 -15.96 16.07 6.86
N LEU A 259 -15.29 15.79 5.77
CA LEU A 259 -15.14 16.74 4.64
C LEU A 259 -16.43 16.83 3.86
#